data_b9ae5146b6d0dd03378ea22061f950d5
#
_entry.id   b9ae5146b6d0dd03378ea22061f950d5
#
_cell.length_a   1.000
_cell.length_b   1.000
_cell.length_c   1.000
_cell.angle_alpha   90.00
_cell.angle_beta   90.00
_cell.angle_gamma   90.00
#
_symmetry.space_group_name_H-M   'P 1'
#
loop_
_entity.id
_entity.type
_entity.pdbx_description
1 polymer ?
#
loop_
_entity_poly.entity_id
_entity_poly.type
_entity_poly.pdbx_seq_one_letter_code
_entity_poly.pdbx_strand_id
1 'polypeptide(L)'
;MRRVALCPRCHYLSFVPCDSQELPGLTARLDKLYYHNGGVSLPEDKPHAFVYFITIRNASDRTVNLLGRKWVIEHADGTRLVVEGDKIVGETPRLAPGELFSYNSYHVSHCDARAMGSFHGIDDLGRKVHALLEPFDLVVPKGQ
;
A
#
# COMPACT_ATOMS: atom_id res chain seq x y z
N MET A 1 -18.40 -8.33 -7.01
CA MET A 1 -17.07 -8.30 -7.65
C MET A 1 -16.74 -6.90 -8.12
N ARG A 2 -15.58 -6.42 -7.78
CA ARG A 2 -15.17 -5.08 -8.21
C ARG A 2 -14.70 -5.11 -9.65
N ARG A 3 -15.24 -4.22 -10.48
CA ARG A 3 -14.79 -4.12 -11.86
C ARG A 3 -13.44 -3.42 -11.93
N VAL A 4 -12.53 -3.99 -12.71
CA VAL A 4 -11.31 -3.31 -13.12
C VAL A 4 -11.64 -2.63 -14.45
N ALA A 5 -11.97 -1.35 -14.39
CA ALA A 5 -12.39 -0.61 -15.55
C ALA A 5 -11.82 0.80 -15.51
N LEU A 6 -11.75 1.44 -16.67
CA LEU A 6 -11.33 2.83 -16.76
C LEU A 6 -12.40 3.71 -16.11
N CYS A 7 -11.99 4.44 -15.09
CA CYS A 7 -12.87 5.37 -14.41
C CYS A 7 -12.89 6.70 -15.15
N PRO A 8 -14.08 7.26 -15.50
CA PRO A 8 -14.13 8.55 -16.20
C PRO A 8 -13.47 9.70 -15.45
N ARG A 9 -13.48 9.65 -14.11
CA ARG A 9 -12.82 10.68 -13.30
C ARG A 9 -11.34 10.50 -13.20
N CYS A 10 -10.88 9.26 -13.13
CA CYS A 10 -9.48 8.94 -12.91
C CYS A 10 -8.69 8.81 -14.21
N HIS A 11 -9.37 8.58 -15.32
CA HIS A 11 -8.80 8.41 -16.66
C HIS A 11 -7.75 7.29 -16.76
N TYR A 12 -7.81 6.30 -15.86
CA TYR A 12 -6.92 5.14 -15.89
C TYR A 12 -7.56 3.97 -15.15
N LEU A 13 -7.04 2.77 -15.43
CA LEU A 13 -7.42 1.59 -14.66
C LEU A 13 -6.91 1.80 -13.23
N SER A 14 -7.87 1.94 -12.31
CA SER A 14 -7.54 2.32 -10.95
C SER A 14 -7.81 1.20 -9.97
N PHE A 15 -6.90 1.00 -9.05
CA PHE A 15 -7.11 0.17 -7.89
C PHE A 15 -7.63 0.97 -6.69
N VAL A 16 -7.96 2.24 -6.88
CA VAL A 16 -8.61 3.09 -5.87
C VAL A 16 -10.08 3.30 -6.22
N PRO A 17 -10.94 3.60 -5.23
CA PRO A 17 -12.34 3.94 -5.51
C PRO A 17 -12.45 5.12 -6.46
N CYS A 18 -13.40 5.03 -7.40
CA CYS A 18 -13.58 6.03 -8.44
C CYS A 18 -13.92 7.42 -7.91
N ASP A 19 -14.59 7.50 -6.75
CA ASP A 19 -14.98 8.75 -6.11
C ASP A 19 -13.95 9.28 -5.12
N SER A 20 -12.85 8.56 -4.93
CA SER A 20 -11.76 8.99 -4.06
C SER A 20 -10.81 9.89 -4.83
N GLN A 21 -10.31 10.91 -4.16
CA GLN A 21 -9.37 11.86 -4.74
C GLN A 21 -8.03 11.81 -4.00
N GLU A 22 -6.96 11.94 -4.76
CA GLU A 22 -5.65 12.10 -4.17
C GLU A 22 -5.60 13.47 -3.50
N LEU A 23 -5.28 13.50 -2.21
CA LEU A 23 -5.24 14.74 -1.44
C LEU A 23 -3.82 15.31 -1.48
N PRO A 24 -3.64 16.52 -2.07
CA PRO A 24 -2.34 17.18 -2.03
C PRO A 24 -1.86 17.36 -0.60
N GLY A 25 -0.64 16.94 -0.32
CA GLY A 25 -0.06 17.00 1.03
C GLY A 25 -0.20 15.71 1.83
N LEU A 26 -1.11 14.82 1.45
CA LEU A 26 -1.18 13.49 2.05
C LEU A 26 -0.30 12.56 1.23
N THR A 27 0.80 12.11 1.83
CA THR A 27 1.82 11.34 1.13
C THR A 27 2.17 10.06 1.87
N ALA A 28 2.57 9.05 1.12
CA ALA A 28 3.08 7.80 1.66
C ALA A 28 4.48 7.56 1.10
N ARG A 29 5.39 7.12 1.96
CA ARG A 29 6.79 6.92 1.60
C ARG A 29 7.29 5.59 2.13
N LEU A 30 8.02 4.86 1.29
CA LEU A 30 8.77 3.70 1.71
C LEU A 30 10.08 4.18 2.34
N ASP A 31 10.25 3.95 3.64
CA ASP A 31 11.45 4.35 4.36
C ASP A 31 12.56 3.33 4.25
N LYS A 32 12.21 2.04 4.40
CA LYS A 32 13.17 0.94 4.40
C LYS A 32 12.51 -0.32 3.85
N LEU A 33 13.31 -1.16 3.23
CA LEU A 33 12.90 -2.46 2.71
C LEU A 33 13.98 -3.49 3.03
N TYR A 34 13.60 -4.58 3.69
CA TYR A 34 14.52 -5.65 4.06
C TYR A 34 14.03 -6.97 3.50
N TYR A 35 14.98 -7.75 2.99
CA TYR A 35 14.71 -9.13 2.61
C TYR A 35 14.98 -10.05 3.80
N HIS A 36 14.12 -11.03 3.99
CA HIS A 36 14.28 -12.07 5.00
C HIS A 36 13.90 -13.42 4.41
N ASN A 37 14.82 -14.38 4.48
CA ASN A 37 14.51 -15.75 4.12
C ASN A 37 13.91 -16.41 5.37
N GLY A 38 12.61 -16.63 5.36
CA GLY A 38 11.89 -17.12 6.54
C GLY A 38 12.09 -18.59 6.83
N GLY A 39 12.67 -19.35 5.91
CA GLY A 39 12.89 -20.77 6.11
C GLY A 39 11.59 -21.50 6.45
N VAL A 40 11.61 -22.25 7.55
CA VAL A 40 10.45 -23.05 7.98
C VAL A 40 9.31 -22.21 8.55
N SER A 41 9.53 -20.95 8.84
CA SER A 41 8.49 -20.07 9.40
C SER A 41 7.57 -19.48 8.34
N LEU A 42 7.88 -19.68 7.06
CA LEU A 42 7.06 -19.19 5.94
C LEU A 42 6.50 -20.38 5.13
N PRO A 43 5.45 -20.14 4.34
CA PRO A 43 4.94 -21.18 3.44
C PRO A 43 6.04 -21.67 2.49
N GLU A 44 6.04 -22.98 2.20
CA GLU A 44 7.05 -23.58 1.32
C GLU A 44 7.06 -22.95 -0.08
N ASP A 45 5.87 -22.57 -0.58
CA ASP A 45 5.73 -21.96 -1.90
C ASP A 45 6.03 -20.46 -1.91
N LYS A 46 6.23 -19.86 -0.72
CA LYS A 46 6.53 -18.43 -0.57
C LYS A 46 7.63 -18.22 0.48
N PRO A 47 8.86 -18.66 0.18
CA PRO A 47 9.95 -18.65 1.18
C PRO A 47 10.57 -17.28 1.41
N HIS A 48 10.21 -16.28 0.62
CA HIS A 48 10.83 -14.96 0.67
C HIS A 48 9.91 -13.98 1.37
N ALA A 49 10.42 -13.28 2.37
CA ALA A 49 9.70 -12.21 3.04
C ALA A 49 10.40 -10.88 2.76
N PHE A 50 9.58 -9.87 2.49
CA PHE A 50 10.06 -8.50 2.28
C PHE A 50 9.40 -7.63 3.34
N VAL A 51 10.19 -7.17 4.31
CA VAL A 51 9.72 -6.31 5.40
C VAL A 51 9.87 -4.87 4.97
N TYR A 52 8.77 -4.12 5.00
CA TYR A 52 8.76 -2.73 4.57
C TYR A 52 8.36 -1.81 5.72
N PHE A 53 8.98 -0.64 5.74
CA PHE A 53 8.70 0.42 6.70
C PHE A 53 8.15 1.59 5.92
N ILE A 54 6.97 2.05 6.31
CA ILE A 54 6.25 3.10 5.59
C ILE A 54 5.88 4.21 6.54
N THR A 55 5.98 5.46 6.06
CA THR A 55 5.47 6.63 6.75
C THR A 55 4.42 7.29 5.89
N ILE A 56 3.24 7.53 6.48
CA ILE A 56 2.16 8.29 5.87
C ILE A 56 2.12 9.63 6.59
N ARG A 57 2.26 10.72 5.83
CA ARG A 57 2.32 12.06 6.38
C ARG A 57 1.17 12.90 5.85
N ASN A 58 0.53 13.64 6.76
CA ASN A 58 -0.50 14.59 6.38
C ASN A 58 0.06 16.01 6.48
N ALA A 59 0.52 16.54 5.35
CA ALA A 59 0.94 17.94 5.23
C ALA A 59 -0.14 18.79 4.54
N SER A 60 -1.37 18.28 4.49
CA SER A 60 -2.52 19.03 3.95
C SER A 60 -3.08 19.97 5.00
N ASP A 61 -4.09 20.75 4.60
CA ASP A 61 -4.79 21.69 5.47
C ASP A 61 -5.98 21.10 6.21
N ARG A 62 -6.19 19.78 6.11
CA ARG A 62 -7.36 19.10 6.71
C ARG A 62 -6.95 17.83 7.44
N THR A 63 -7.80 17.43 8.40
CA THR A 63 -7.60 16.19 9.13
C THR A 63 -8.10 15.02 8.31
N VAL A 64 -7.38 13.91 8.33
CA VAL A 64 -7.71 12.69 7.57
C VAL A 64 -7.76 11.49 8.52
N ASN A 65 -8.81 10.69 8.40
CA ASN A 65 -8.86 9.37 9.02
C ASN A 65 -8.52 8.33 7.96
N LEU A 66 -7.44 7.60 8.18
CA LEU A 66 -7.04 6.52 7.29
C LEU A 66 -7.82 5.26 7.68
N LEU A 67 -8.56 4.70 6.74
CA LEU A 67 -9.50 3.62 7.01
C LEU A 67 -9.09 2.27 6.40
N GLY A 68 -8.20 2.27 5.43
CA GLY A 68 -7.84 1.04 4.75
C GLY A 68 -6.65 1.18 3.84
N ARG A 69 -6.27 0.04 3.29
CA ARG A 69 -5.13 -0.05 2.37
C ARG A 69 -5.43 -1.02 1.24
N LYS A 70 -4.69 -0.85 0.14
CA LYS A 70 -4.73 -1.76 -0.98
C LYS A 70 -3.33 -1.95 -1.54
N TRP A 71 -2.95 -3.20 -1.77
CA TRP A 71 -1.68 -3.57 -2.39
C TRP A 71 -1.95 -4.33 -3.67
N VAL A 72 -1.18 -4.01 -4.69
CA VAL A 72 -1.13 -4.80 -5.92
C VAL A 72 0.31 -5.26 -6.09
N ILE A 73 0.51 -6.57 -6.09
CA ILE A 73 1.82 -7.18 -6.20
C ILE A 73 1.87 -7.90 -7.55
N GLU A 74 2.73 -7.42 -8.43
CA GLU A 74 2.95 -8.03 -9.74
C GLU A 74 4.22 -8.88 -9.69
N HIS A 75 4.07 -10.18 -9.84
CA HIS A 75 5.19 -11.11 -9.76
C HIS A 75 5.89 -11.26 -11.11
N ALA A 76 7.18 -11.60 -11.05
CA ALA A 76 8.00 -11.77 -12.27
C ALA A 76 7.48 -12.89 -13.17
N ASP A 77 6.75 -13.87 -12.63
CA ASP A 77 6.14 -14.95 -13.40
C ASP A 77 4.83 -14.56 -14.09
N GLY A 78 4.41 -13.30 -13.96
CA GLY A 78 3.19 -12.80 -14.57
C GLY A 78 1.95 -12.89 -13.69
N THR A 79 2.05 -13.52 -12.53
CA THR A 79 0.91 -13.58 -11.60
C THR A 79 0.76 -12.28 -10.83
N ARG A 80 -0.46 -12.00 -10.40
CA ARG A 80 -0.79 -10.78 -9.67
C ARG A 80 -1.54 -11.14 -8.39
N LEU A 81 -1.17 -10.49 -7.30
CA LEU A 81 -1.87 -10.60 -6.03
C LEU A 81 -2.42 -9.24 -5.66
N VAL A 82 -3.70 -9.20 -5.29
CA VAL A 82 -4.34 -7.99 -4.78
C VAL A 82 -4.71 -8.22 -3.32
N VAL A 83 -4.20 -7.38 -2.44
CA VAL A 83 -4.52 -7.41 -1.01
C VAL A 83 -5.24 -6.12 -0.68
N GLU A 84 -6.48 -6.22 -0.24
CA GLU A 84 -7.32 -5.08 0.07
C GLU A 84 -8.00 -5.33 1.41
N GLY A 85 -8.04 -4.31 2.26
CA GLY A 85 -8.67 -4.47 3.55
C GLY A 85 -8.80 -3.19 4.34
N ASP A 86 -9.62 -3.28 5.36
CA ASP A 86 -9.83 -2.20 6.32
C ASP A 86 -8.63 -2.13 7.26
N LYS A 87 -8.43 -0.93 7.81
CA LYS A 87 -7.35 -0.64 8.76
C LYS A 87 -5.96 -0.73 8.14
N ILE A 88 -5.00 -0.20 8.84
CA ILE A 88 -3.58 -0.28 8.53
C ILE A 88 -2.91 -0.87 9.75
N VAL A 89 -2.46 -2.13 9.66
CA VAL A 89 -1.94 -2.95 10.77
C VAL A 89 -2.81 -2.85 12.02
N GLY A 90 -4.12 -3.02 11.83
CA GLY A 90 -5.08 -3.03 12.95
C GLY A 90 -5.51 -1.65 13.45
N GLU A 91 -5.07 -0.57 12.83
CA GLU A 91 -5.38 0.78 13.27
C GLU A 91 -6.06 1.61 12.18
N THR A 92 -6.81 2.62 12.61
CA THR A 92 -7.41 3.63 11.73
C THR A 92 -6.87 4.99 12.13
N PRO A 93 -5.62 5.32 11.75
CA PRO A 93 -4.97 6.54 12.24
C PRO A 93 -5.72 7.79 11.82
N ARG A 94 -5.88 8.71 12.75
CA ARG A 94 -6.42 10.04 12.52
C ARG A 94 -5.25 11.02 12.51
N LEU A 95 -5.01 11.64 11.36
CA LEU A 95 -3.87 12.52 11.16
C LEU A 95 -4.36 13.97 10.98
N ALA A 96 -4.08 14.81 11.95
CA ALA A 96 -4.26 16.25 11.81
C ALA A 96 -3.15 16.83 10.91
N PRO A 97 -3.31 18.06 10.39
CA PRO A 97 -2.25 18.67 9.61
C PRO A 97 -0.91 18.67 10.36
N GLY A 98 0.13 18.14 9.70
CA GLY A 98 1.47 18.02 10.26
C GLY A 98 1.76 16.70 10.94
N GLU A 99 0.76 15.87 11.17
CA GLU A 99 0.96 14.57 11.82
C GLU A 99 1.34 13.49 10.84
N LEU A 100 1.98 12.44 11.35
CA LEU A 100 2.38 11.30 10.55
C LEU A 100 2.09 9.99 11.29
N PHE A 101 2.01 8.91 10.52
CA PHE A 101 1.84 7.55 11.02
C PHE A 101 2.89 6.68 10.36
N SER A 102 3.74 6.03 11.17
CA SER A 102 4.76 5.13 10.67
C SER A 102 4.47 3.72 11.14
N TYR A 103 4.65 2.74 10.24
CA TYR A 103 4.43 1.35 10.58
C TYR A 103 5.32 0.46 9.73
N ASN A 104 5.39 -0.81 10.11
CA ASN A 104 6.03 -1.83 9.30
C ASN A 104 5.10 -3.01 9.11
N SER A 105 5.32 -3.74 8.05
CA SER A 105 4.63 -4.97 7.76
C SER A 105 5.48 -5.76 6.75
N TYR A 106 4.93 -6.79 6.14
CA TYR A 106 5.71 -7.59 5.20
C TYR A 106 4.82 -8.21 4.13
N HIS A 107 5.46 -8.53 3.01
CA HIS A 107 4.90 -9.39 1.98
C HIS A 107 5.72 -10.66 1.87
N VAL A 108 5.05 -11.78 1.65
CA VAL A 108 5.71 -13.05 1.32
C VAL A 108 5.54 -13.31 -0.17
N SER A 109 6.56 -13.85 -0.80
CA SER A 109 6.56 -14.07 -2.24
C SER A 109 7.34 -15.32 -2.61
N HIS A 110 7.01 -15.87 -3.76
CA HIS A 110 7.72 -17.01 -4.35
C HIS A 110 8.82 -16.58 -5.33
N CYS A 111 8.84 -15.32 -5.73
CA CYS A 111 9.81 -14.80 -6.70
C CYS A 111 9.88 -13.28 -6.60
N ASP A 112 10.69 -12.69 -7.45
CA ASP A 112 10.75 -11.25 -7.60
C ASP A 112 9.37 -10.68 -7.93
N ALA A 113 9.10 -9.47 -7.48
CA ALA A 113 7.83 -8.83 -7.68
C ALA A 113 7.99 -7.30 -7.65
N ARG A 114 6.90 -6.62 -8.01
CA ARG A 114 6.78 -5.17 -7.88
C ARG A 114 5.55 -4.87 -7.07
N ALA A 115 5.69 -4.05 -6.04
CA ALA A 115 4.61 -3.70 -5.14
C ALA A 115 4.12 -2.28 -5.40
N MET A 116 2.80 -2.12 -5.45
CA MET A 116 2.12 -0.84 -5.55
C MET A 116 1.12 -0.76 -4.42
N GLY A 117 1.16 0.31 -3.64
CA GLY A 117 0.29 0.47 -2.49
C GLY A 117 -0.50 1.77 -2.54
N SER A 118 -1.65 1.75 -1.88
CA SER A 118 -2.45 2.95 -1.65
C SER A 118 -3.11 2.89 -0.29
N PHE A 119 -3.32 4.06 0.29
CA PHE A 119 -3.93 4.21 1.59
C PHE A 119 -5.15 5.10 1.45
N HIS A 120 -6.27 4.66 2.02
CA HIS A 120 -7.58 5.26 1.78
C HIS A 120 -8.18 5.75 3.07
N GLY A 121 -8.83 6.90 3.00
CA GLY A 121 -9.46 7.49 4.17
C GLY A 121 -10.54 8.49 3.79
N ILE A 122 -10.95 9.24 4.80
CA ILE A 122 -11.89 10.34 4.64
C ILE A 122 -11.31 11.58 5.32
N ASP A 123 -11.57 12.74 4.74
CA ASP A 123 -11.20 14.00 5.36
C ASP A 123 -12.25 14.45 6.39
N ASP A 124 -12.03 15.60 7.01
CA ASP A 124 -12.93 16.14 8.04
C ASP A 124 -14.28 16.61 7.48
N LEU A 125 -14.44 16.65 6.17
CA LEU A 125 -15.71 16.94 5.50
C LEU A 125 -16.38 15.67 4.96
N GLY A 126 -15.84 14.50 5.29
CA GLY A 126 -16.38 13.21 4.84
C GLY A 126 -16.07 12.85 3.40
N ARG A 127 -15.18 13.59 2.75
CA ARG A 127 -14.76 13.29 1.38
C ARG A 127 -13.74 12.16 1.35
N LYS A 128 -13.89 11.25 0.39
CA LYS A 128 -12.95 10.14 0.22
C LYS A 128 -11.65 10.64 -0.39
N VAL A 129 -10.56 10.34 0.29
CA VAL A 129 -9.20 10.73 -0.13
C VAL A 129 -8.28 9.54 -0.08
N HIS A 130 -7.17 9.61 -0.80
CA HIS A 130 -6.16 8.56 -0.76
C HIS A 130 -4.77 9.13 -0.99
N ALA A 131 -3.78 8.34 -0.60
CA ALA A 131 -2.38 8.58 -0.90
C ALA A 131 -1.84 7.36 -1.64
N LEU A 132 -1.07 7.60 -2.69
CA LEU A 132 -0.41 6.54 -3.46
C LEU A 132 1.03 6.41 -3.00
N LEU A 133 1.44 5.17 -2.80
CA LEU A 133 2.84 4.85 -2.56
C LEU A 133 3.51 4.58 -3.90
N GLU A 134 4.67 5.18 -4.11
CA GLU A 134 5.42 4.95 -5.33
C GLU A 134 5.80 3.47 -5.44
N PRO A 135 5.63 2.84 -6.62
CA PRO A 135 5.95 1.43 -6.78
C PRO A 135 7.40 1.12 -6.42
N PHE A 136 7.62 -0.05 -5.81
CA PHE A 136 8.97 -0.49 -5.46
C PHE A 136 9.15 -1.96 -5.77
N ASP A 137 10.40 -2.34 -6.02
CA ASP A 137 10.73 -3.69 -6.42
C ASP A 137 11.06 -4.56 -5.20
N LEU A 138 10.56 -5.79 -5.24
CA LEU A 138 10.87 -6.85 -4.29
C LEU A 138 11.81 -7.81 -4.99
N VAL A 139 13.10 -7.70 -4.70
CA VAL A 139 14.13 -8.46 -5.41
C VAL A 139 14.72 -9.51 -4.48
N VAL A 140 14.58 -10.78 -4.88
CA VAL A 140 15.17 -11.88 -4.14
C VAL A 140 16.68 -11.84 -4.39
N PRO A 141 17.52 -11.79 -3.32
CA PRO A 141 18.96 -11.80 -3.49
C PRO A 141 19.43 -13.05 -4.21
N LYS A 142 20.46 -12.91 -5.04
CA LYS A 142 21.04 -14.04 -5.77
C LYS A 142 21.61 -15.06 -4.80
N GLY A 143 21.39 -16.34 -5.07
CA GLY A 143 21.85 -17.43 -4.21
C GLY A 143 20.86 -17.84 -3.12
N GLN A 144 19.68 -17.25 -3.10
CA GLN A 144 18.62 -17.56 -2.13
C GLN A 144 17.53 -18.47 -2.71
#